data_943e6fdda35fcb3176d1df3b082eea27
#
_entry.id   943e6fdda35fcb3176d1df3b082eea27
#
_cell.length_a   1.000
_cell.length_b   1.000
_cell.length_c   1.000
_cell.angle_alpha   90.00
_cell.angle_beta   90.00
_cell.angle_gamma   90.00
#
_symmetry.space_group_name_H-M   'P 1'
#
loop_
_entity.id
_entity.type
_entity.pdbx_description
1 polymer ?
#
loop_
_entity_poly.entity_id
_entity_poly.type
_entity_poly.pdbx_seq_one_letter_code
_entity_poly.pdbx_strand_id
1 'polypeptide(L)' 'GTASAALNLANDYSVQKFLEKKIIFTDIYKINHSVLENHPWIEHPNLNDLINLDGWVKNHVNEFLFIGT' A
#
# COMPACT_ATOMS: atom_id res chain seq x y z
N GLY A 1 12.18 8.26 7.28
CA GLY A 1 11.03 7.46 7.67
C GLY A 1 10.53 6.51 6.59
N THR A 2 9.47 5.80 6.90
CA THR A 2 8.90 4.77 6.02
C THR A 2 7.93 5.31 4.96
N ALA A 3 7.64 6.61 4.95
CA ALA A 3 6.61 7.16 4.05
C ALA A 3 6.89 6.89 2.58
N SER A 4 8.13 7.11 2.12
CA SER A 4 8.48 6.85 0.71
C SER A 4 8.40 5.37 0.38
N ALA A 5 8.87 4.50 1.26
CA ALA A 5 8.79 3.05 1.05
C ALA A 5 7.33 2.58 1.01
N ALA A 6 6.50 3.07 1.93
CA ALA A 6 5.09 2.74 1.97
C ALA A 6 4.36 3.18 0.70
N LEU A 7 4.64 4.40 0.23
CA LEU A 7 4.04 4.92 -0.99
C LEU A 7 4.46 4.11 -2.22
N ASN A 8 5.74 3.78 -2.33
CA ASN A 8 6.23 2.98 -3.46
C ASN A 8 5.59 1.60 -3.48
N LEU A 9 5.50 0.94 -2.33
CA LEU A 9 4.86 -0.37 -2.21
C LEU A 9 3.37 -0.29 -2.55
N ALA A 10 2.67 0.71 -2.01
CA ALA A 10 1.24 0.89 -2.28
C ALA A 10 1.00 1.11 -3.77
N ASN A 11 1.82 1.94 -4.41
CA ASN A 11 1.70 2.20 -5.83
C ASN A 11 1.92 0.94 -6.65
N ASP A 12 2.97 0.17 -6.34
CA ASP A 12 3.27 -1.07 -7.07
C ASP A 12 2.12 -2.07 -6.95
N TYR A 13 1.61 -2.31 -5.74
CA TYR A 13 0.51 -3.25 -5.54
C TYR A 13 -0.79 -2.77 -6.17
N SER A 14 -1.12 -1.48 -6.05
CA SER A 14 -2.36 -0.94 -6.62
C SER A 14 -2.33 -0.91 -8.15
N VAL A 15 -1.19 -0.58 -8.75
CA VAL A 15 -1.03 -0.65 -10.21
C VAL A 15 -1.21 -2.08 -10.70
N GLN A 16 -0.66 -3.05 -9.98
CA GLN A 16 -0.85 -4.46 -10.31
C GLN A 16 -2.34 -4.83 -10.31
N LYS A 17 -3.10 -4.39 -9.29
CA LYS A 17 -4.54 -4.66 -9.21
C LYS A 17 -5.30 -3.97 -10.34
N PHE A 18 -4.88 -2.76 -10.72
CA PHE A 18 -5.45 -2.06 -11.85
C PHE A 18 -5.23 -2.83 -13.17
N LEU A 19 -4.02 -3.32 -13.38
CA LEU A 19 -3.70 -4.11 -14.58
C LEU A 19 -4.45 -5.44 -14.60
N GLU A 20 -4.79 -5.99 -13.44
CA GLU A 20 -5.64 -7.19 -13.30
C GLU A 20 -7.13 -6.87 -13.43
N LYS A 21 -7.49 -5.62 -13.66
CA LYS A 21 -8.87 -5.13 -13.80
C LYS A 21 -9.72 -5.31 -12.53
N LYS A 22 -9.07 -5.32 -11.37
CA LYS A 22 -9.75 -5.45 -10.08
C LYS A 22 -10.16 -4.12 -9.48
N ILE A 23 -9.53 -3.03 -9.91
CA ILE A 23 -9.82 -1.66 -9.48
C ILE A 23 -9.79 -0.73 -10.69
N ILE A 24 -10.36 0.47 -10.52
CA ILE A 24 -10.29 1.51 -11.54
C ILE A 24 -9.11 2.45 -11.25
N PHE A 25 -8.74 3.27 -12.22
CA PHE A 25 -7.54 4.11 -12.13
C PHE A 25 -7.53 5.02 -10.91
N THR A 26 -8.67 5.64 -10.57
CA THR A 26 -8.77 6.55 -9.42
C THR A 26 -8.60 5.83 -8.09
N ASP A 27 -8.82 4.52 -8.03
CA ASP A 27 -8.60 3.73 -6.81
C ASP A 27 -7.13 3.64 -6.43
N ILE A 28 -6.21 3.74 -7.41
CA ILE A 28 -4.77 3.77 -7.14
C ILE A 28 -4.44 4.93 -6.19
N TYR A 29 -4.98 6.12 -6.49
CA TYR A 29 -4.80 7.29 -5.63
C TYR A 29 -5.38 7.08 -4.24
N LYS A 30 -6.58 6.53 -4.16
CA LYS A 30 -7.25 6.27 -2.89
C LYS A 30 -6.47 5.30 -2.01
N ILE A 31 -5.95 4.22 -2.62
CA ILE A 31 -5.16 3.22 -1.91
C ILE A 31 -3.86 3.83 -1.41
N ASN A 32 -3.15 4.56 -2.28
CA ASN A 32 -1.90 5.21 -1.92
C ASN A 32 -2.09 6.18 -0.75
N HIS A 33 -3.14 6.98 -0.79
CA HIS A 33 -3.46 7.92 0.27
C HIS A 33 -3.76 7.20 1.59
N SER A 34 -4.57 6.15 1.53
CA SER A 34 -4.93 5.35 2.71
C SER A 34 -3.70 4.69 3.34
N VAL A 35 -2.79 4.16 2.52
CA VAL A 35 -1.55 3.56 3.02
C VAL A 35 -0.69 4.62 3.71
N LEU A 36 -0.53 5.80 3.10
CA LEU A 36 0.26 6.87 3.72
C LEU A 36 -0.28 7.28 5.09
N GLU A 37 -1.62 7.37 5.21
CA GLU A 37 -2.24 7.79 6.47
C GLU A 37 -2.19 6.72 7.56
N ASN A 38 -2.20 5.45 7.20
CA ASN A 38 -2.44 4.37 8.15
C ASN A 38 -1.23 3.46 8.40
N HIS A 39 -0.18 3.52 7.56
CA HIS A 39 0.95 2.62 7.74
C HIS A 39 1.71 2.88 9.05
N PRO A 40 2.32 1.84 9.64
CA PRO A 40 3.13 2.01 10.86
C PRO A 40 4.43 2.73 10.53
N TRP A 41 4.45 4.05 10.77
CA TRP A 41 5.60 4.88 10.43
C TRP A 41 6.77 4.63 11.39
N ILE A 42 7.95 4.44 10.81
CA ILE A 42 9.20 4.25 11.55
C ILE A 42 10.23 5.22 10.98
N GLU A 43 10.89 5.99 11.85
CA GLU A 43 11.81 7.04 11.40
C GLU A 43 13.08 6.46 10.77
N HIS A 44 13.67 5.45 11.41
CA HIS A 44 14.90 4.80 10.95
C HIS A 44 14.68 3.29 10.84
N PRO A 45 14.01 2.81 9.76
CA PRO A 45 13.66 1.41 9.65
C PRO A 45 14.90 0.55 9.39
N ASN A 46 14.91 -0.64 10.01
CA ASN A 46 15.86 -1.69 9.67
C ASN A 46 15.25 -2.61 8.59
N LEU A 47 16.00 -3.62 8.16
CA LEU A 47 15.53 -4.54 7.13
C LEU A 47 14.25 -5.27 7.53
N ASN A 48 14.16 -5.74 8.77
CA ASN A 48 12.95 -6.42 9.26
C ASN A 48 11.74 -5.48 9.25
N ASP A 49 11.94 -4.22 9.60
CA ASP A 49 10.87 -3.21 9.56
C ASP A 49 10.34 -3.04 8.14
N LEU A 50 11.23 -3.04 7.15
CA LEU A 50 10.84 -2.90 5.74
C LEU A 50 10.11 -4.15 5.22
N ILE A 51 10.55 -5.33 5.63
CA ILE A 51 9.87 -6.59 5.29
C ILE A 51 8.46 -6.61 5.89
N ASN A 52 8.32 -6.19 7.15
CA ASN A 52 7.03 -6.12 7.82
C ASN A 52 6.11 -5.08 7.16
N LEU A 53 6.68 -3.95 6.75
CA LEU A 53 5.95 -2.91 6.04
C LEU A 53 5.37 -3.44 4.72
N ASP A 54 6.16 -4.19 3.96
CA ASP A 54 5.72 -4.78 2.70
C ASP A 54 4.49 -5.67 2.92
N GLY A 55 4.54 -6.56 3.92
CA GLY A 55 3.40 -7.40 4.26
C GLY A 55 2.17 -6.61 4.70
N TRP A 56 2.39 -5.57 5.50
CA TRP A 56 1.30 -4.70 5.95
C TRP A 56 0.62 -3.99 4.77
N VAL A 57 1.42 -3.43 3.86
CA VAL A 57 0.89 -2.72 2.69
C VAL A 57 0.11 -3.67 1.78
N LYS A 58 0.67 -4.85 1.53
CA LYS A 58 -0.01 -5.87 0.72
C LYS A 58 -1.37 -6.24 1.29
N ASN A 59 -1.44 -6.47 2.61
CA ASN A 59 -2.69 -6.78 3.29
C ASN A 59 -3.67 -5.62 3.23
N HIS A 60 -3.18 -4.39 3.39
CA HIS A 60 -4.03 -3.20 3.35
C HIS A 60 -4.65 -3.00 1.96
N VAL A 61 -3.87 -3.22 0.91
CA VAL A 61 -4.38 -3.15 -0.48
C VAL A 61 -5.44 -4.22 -0.71
N ASN A 62 -5.21 -5.43 -0.24
CA ASN A 62 -6.19 -6.52 -0.38
C ASN A 62 -7.48 -6.24 0.39
N GLU A 63 -7.39 -5.66 1.60
CA GLU A 63 -8.57 -5.24 2.36
C GLU A 63 -9.38 -4.19 1.61
N PHE A 64 -8.72 -3.25 0.94
CA PHE A 64 -9.41 -2.24 0.12
C PHE A 64 -10.29 -2.91 -0.95
N LEU A 65 -9.79 -3.97 -1.58
CA LEU A 65 -10.56 -4.71 -2.60
C LEU A 65 -11.85 -5.30 -2.02
N PHE A 66 -11.82 -5.80 -0.79
CA PHE A 66 -13.01 -6.34 -0.13
C PHE A 66 -14.01 -5.25 0.23
N ILE A 67 -13.53 -4.13 0.77
CA ILE A 67 -14.39 -3.03 1.23
C ILE A 67 -14.97 -2.27 0.03
N GLY A 68 -14.21 -2.15 -1.05
CA GLY A 68 -14.61 -1.40 -2.24
C GLY A 68 -15.63 -2.09 -3.12
N THR A 69 -15.93 -3.34 -2.82
CA THR A 69 -16.95 -4.10 -3.53
C THR A 69 -18.24 -4.14 -2.75
#